data_fbc515e6c1a4b42adc318397393dd9a5
#
_entry.id   fbc515e6c1a4b42adc318397393dd9a5
#
_cell.length_a   1.000
_cell.length_b   1.000
_cell.length_c   1.000
_cell.angle_alpha   90.00
_cell.angle_beta   90.00
_cell.angle_gamma   90.00
#
_symmetry.space_group_name_H-M   'P 1'
#
loop_
_entity.id
_entity.type
_entity.pdbx_description
1 polymer ?
#
loop_
_entity_poly.entity_id
_entity_poly.type
_entity_poly.pdbx_seq_one_letter_code
_entity_poly.pdbx_strand_id
1 'polypeptide(L)'
;MRSRSIKTALAALTALFAAPAASQGRAAAPPLGLMGTIPIYWGEADGLDDLIGGKAEPHWARMQLEADFALRPLDYLSAEALAGLDYLLLAQPRALSGEENVALDGWVRAGGQLLLFADPMMTGHSRFSIGDRRRPMDVTLLSPILRHWGLAMEFVEDQPVGMRRLDAAGLTVPVNLPGRFVPVELEGACTLAADSALARCAIGQGSATILADGAVIDLHEPDDAAPAALRGLVRLAFGKTGESAGQ
;
A
#
# COMPACT_ATOMS: atom_id res chain seq x y z
N MET A 1 60.73 70.27 -25.25
CA MET A 1 60.52 69.37 -24.09
C MET A 1 59.16 68.68 -24.22
N ARG A 2 59.14 67.37 -24.57
CA ARG A 2 57.93 66.63 -24.81
C ARG A 2 57.72 65.64 -23.64
N SER A 3 56.62 65.86 -22.87
CA SER A 3 56.20 65.04 -21.80
C SER A 3 55.44 63.78 -22.36
N ARG A 4 55.89 62.59 -22.03
CA ARG A 4 55.23 61.35 -22.37
C ARG A 4 54.40 60.88 -21.15
N SER A 5 53.08 60.92 -21.31
CA SER A 5 52.13 60.30 -20.33
C SER A 5 52.09 58.81 -20.53
N ILE A 6 52.40 58.09 -19.48
CA ILE A 6 52.23 56.57 -19.37
C ILE A 6 50.83 56.33 -18.93
N LYS A 7 50.06 55.66 -19.79
CA LYS A 7 48.69 55.08 -19.40
C LYS A 7 48.88 53.72 -18.85
N THR A 8 48.65 53.55 -17.55
CA THR A 8 48.63 52.28 -16.87
C THR A 8 47.24 51.65 -17.10
N ALA A 9 47.20 50.53 -17.81
CA ALA A 9 45.99 49.75 -17.98
C ALA A 9 45.86 48.79 -16.81
N LEU A 10 44.80 48.92 -16.01
CA LEU A 10 44.42 48.00 -14.91
C LEU A 10 43.54 46.89 -15.47
N ALA A 11 44.08 45.68 -15.59
CA ALA A 11 43.33 44.51 -16.00
C ALA A 11 42.62 43.94 -14.76
N ALA A 12 41.27 44.02 -14.73
CA ALA A 12 40.45 43.41 -13.71
C ALA A 12 40.28 41.93 -14.04
N LEU A 13 40.82 41.03 -13.21
CA LEU A 13 40.67 39.59 -13.28
C LEU A 13 39.37 39.20 -12.55
N THR A 14 38.29 38.98 -13.29
CA THR A 14 37.04 38.42 -12.73
C THR A 14 37.20 36.92 -12.56
N ALA A 15 37.41 36.46 -11.32
CA ALA A 15 37.37 35.06 -10.96
C ALA A 15 35.90 34.58 -10.92
N LEU A 16 35.48 33.77 -11.89
CA LEU A 16 34.22 33.02 -11.82
C LEU A 16 34.37 31.95 -10.75
N PHE A 17 33.72 32.14 -9.60
CA PHE A 17 33.47 31.07 -8.64
C PHE A 17 32.34 30.18 -9.18
N ALA A 18 32.69 29.04 -9.75
CA ALA A 18 31.73 27.97 -10.02
C ALA A 18 31.29 27.39 -8.67
N ALA A 19 30.05 27.70 -8.24
CA ALA A 19 29.44 27.04 -7.10
C ALA A 19 29.28 25.55 -7.43
N PRO A 20 29.66 24.62 -6.54
CA PRO A 20 29.39 23.20 -6.75
C PRO A 20 27.86 23.00 -6.82
N ALA A 21 27.38 22.44 -7.91
CA ALA A 21 26.01 21.99 -8.02
C ALA A 21 25.81 20.92 -6.92
N ALA A 22 25.09 21.27 -5.86
CA ALA A 22 24.65 20.30 -4.87
C ALA A 22 23.80 19.27 -5.61
N SER A 23 24.29 18.04 -5.72
CA SER A 23 23.49 16.93 -6.16
C SER A 23 22.33 16.81 -5.16
N GLN A 24 21.12 17.14 -5.58
CA GLN A 24 19.91 16.86 -4.82
C GLN A 24 19.82 15.34 -4.71
N GLY A 25 20.34 14.79 -3.62
CA GLY A 25 20.19 13.39 -3.28
C GLY A 25 18.69 13.10 -3.28
N ARG A 26 18.25 12.15 -4.12
CA ARG A 26 16.86 11.66 -4.11
C ARG A 26 16.55 11.27 -2.67
N ALA A 27 15.54 11.88 -2.08
CA ALA A 27 15.10 11.52 -0.74
C ALA A 27 14.89 10.01 -0.70
N ALA A 28 15.29 9.36 0.39
CA ALA A 28 15.07 7.91 0.56
C ALA A 28 13.57 7.63 0.45
N ALA A 29 13.21 6.56 -0.24
CA ALA A 29 11.81 6.15 -0.36
C ALA A 29 11.21 5.90 1.02
N PRO A 30 9.99 6.39 1.32
CA PRO A 30 9.37 6.21 2.62
C PRO A 30 9.12 4.73 2.90
N PRO A 31 9.23 4.29 4.17
CA PRO A 31 8.96 2.91 4.53
C PRO A 31 7.46 2.60 4.42
N LEU A 32 7.14 1.46 3.80
CA LEU A 32 5.81 0.87 3.74
C LEU A 32 5.82 -0.46 4.47
N GLY A 33 5.09 -0.56 5.59
CA GLY A 33 4.83 -1.83 6.24
C GLY A 33 3.98 -2.72 5.35
N LEU A 34 4.35 -3.99 5.23
CA LEU A 34 3.63 -4.97 4.41
C LEU A 34 3.40 -6.25 5.20
N MET A 35 2.14 -6.62 5.41
CA MET A 35 1.75 -7.88 6.04
C MET A 35 0.57 -8.50 5.30
N GLY A 36 0.53 -9.81 5.18
CA GLY A 36 -0.59 -10.52 4.58
C GLY A 36 -0.25 -11.96 4.28
N THR A 37 -1.27 -12.70 3.85
CA THR A 37 -1.11 -14.08 3.37
C THR A 37 -0.92 -14.15 1.87
N ILE A 38 -1.28 -13.11 1.11
CA ILE A 38 -0.85 -12.95 -0.28
C ILE A 38 0.65 -12.63 -0.25
N PRO A 39 1.52 -13.47 -0.85
CA PRO A 39 2.97 -13.40 -0.66
C PRO A 39 3.63 -12.33 -1.55
N ILE A 40 3.20 -11.06 -1.43
CA ILE A 40 3.69 -9.95 -2.26
C ILE A 40 5.21 -9.80 -2.15
N TYR A 41 5.76 -9.92 -0.94
CA TYR A 41 7.19 -9.69 -0.72
C TYR A 41 8.05 -10.87 -1.15
N TRP A 42 7.62 -12.10 -0.84
CA TRP A 42 8.45 -13.29 -1.01
C TRP A 42 8.15 -14.08 -2.28
N GLY A 43 6.97 -13.88 -2.89
CA GLY A 43 6.44 -14.76 -3.91
C GLY A 43 6.02 -16.12 -3.33
N GLU A 44 5.55 -17.01 -4.17
CA GLU A 44 5.25 -18.39 -3.78
C GLU A 44 6.51 -19.25 -3.86
N ALA A 45 7.22 -19.43 -2.74
CA ALA A 45 8.39 -20.26 -2.62
C ALA A 45 8.04 -21.68 -2.11
N ASP A 46 8.73 -22.71 -2.60
CA ASP A 46 8.53 -24.10 -2.11
C ASP A 46 9.07 -24.30 -0.69
N GLY A 47 10.07 -23.51 -0.32
CA GLY A 47 10.71 -23.58 0.99
C GLY A 47 11.76 -22.52 1.19
N LEU A 48 12.44 -22.62 2.33
CA LEU A 48 13.49 -21.68 2.72
C LEU A 48 14.65 -21.65 1.71
N ASP A 49 14.97 -22.79 1.10
CA ASP A 49 16.05 -22.91 0.11
C ASP A 49 15.74 -22.10 -1.17
N ASP A 50 14.47 -22.04 -1.56
CA ASP A 50 14.04 -21.24 -2.71
C ASP A 50 14.04 -19.74 -2.40
N LEU A 51 13.67 -19.39 -1.17
CA LEU A 51 13.75 -18.01 -0.68
C LEU A 51 15.19 -17.51 -0.62
N ILE A 52 16.09 -18.30 -0.04
CA ILE A 52 17.52 -17.96 0.07
C ILE A 52 18.19 -18.02 -1.31
N GLY A 53 17.82 -18.99 -2.15
CA GLY A 53 18.36 -19.16 -3.49
C GLY A 53 17.82 -18.19 -4.54
N GLY A 54 16.85 -17.33 -4.19
CA GLY A 54 16.25 -16.36 -5.12
C GLY A 54 15.49 -17.01 -6.28
N LYS A 55 14.99 -18.24 -6.11
CA LYS A 55 14.26 -18.97 -7.15
C LYS A 55 12.77 -18.68 -7.18
N ALA A 56 12.22 -18.12 -6.10
CA ALA A 56 10.84 -17.67 -6.10
C ALA A 56 10.70 -16.43 -6.99
N GLU A 57 9.78 -16.46 -7.93
CA GLU A 57 9.47 -15.27 -8.72
C GLU A 57 8.83 -14.22 -7.81
N PRO A 58 9.37 -12.98 -7.78
CA PRO A 58 8.76 -11.91 -7.03
C PRO A 58 7.35 -11.64 -7.54
N HIS A 59 6.43 -11.41 -6.61
CA HIS A 59 5.07 -11.00 -6.98
C HIS A 59 5.12 -9.69 -7.78
N TRP A 60 4.35 -9.60 -8.86
CA TRP A 60 4.33 -8.42 -9.74
C TRP A 60 4.05 -7.11 -8.98
N ALA A 61 3.17 -7.13 -7.96
CA ALA A 61 2.83 -5.97 -7.15
C ALA A 61 4.03 -5.44 -6.34
N ARG A 62 5.00 -6.30 -5.98
CA ARG A 62 6.22 -5.89 -5.29
C ARG A 62 6.98 -4.82 -6.06
N MET A 63 7.23 -5.05 -7.34
CA MET A 63 7.95 -4.08 -8.20
C MET A 63 7.20 -2.76 -8.31
N GLN A 64 5.85 -2.81 -8.35
CA GLN A 64 5.03 -1.60 -8.40
C GLN A 64 5.15 -0.78 -7.11
N LEU A 65 5.18 -1.43 -5.96
CA LEU A 65 5.30 -0.78 -4.65
C LEU A 65 6.73 -0.27 -4.39
N GLU A 66 7.76 -1.03 -4.77
CA GLU A 66 9.17 -0.65 -4.61
C GLU A 66 9.58 0.55 -5.49
N ALA A 67 8.77 0.92 -6.48
CA ALA A 67 8.98 2.14 -7.26
C ALA A 67 8.87 3.42 -6.40
N ASP A 68 8.01 3.41 -5.37
CA ASP A 68 7.69 4.56 -4.55
C ASP A 68 8.04 4.37 -3.06
N PHE A 69 8.22 3.13 -2.59
CA PHE A 69 8.39 2.79 -1.17
C PHE A 69 9.57 1.87 -0.92
N ALA A 70 10.13 1.95 0.29
CA ALA A 70 11.00 0.93 0.86
C ALA A 70 10.12 -0.09 1.62
N LEU A 71 9.92 -1.29 1.04
CA LEU A 71 9.05 -2.29 1.64
C LEU A 71 9.65 -2.89 2.91
N ARG A 72 8.86 -2.95 3.97
CA ARG A 72 9.20 -3.55 5.26
C ARG A 72 8.21 -4.68 5.58
N PRO A 73 8.58 -5.96 5.34
CA PRO A 73 7.71 -7.07 5.66
C PRO A 73 7.53 -7.19 7.17
N LEU A 74 6.30 -7.45 7.60
CA LEU A 74 5.90 -7.61 8.99
C LEU A 74 5.19 -8.96 9.16
N ASP A 75 5.55 -9.70 10.21
CA ASP A 75 4.88 -10.96 10.57
C ASP A 75 3.81 -10.75 11.65
N TYR A 76 3.93 -9.66 12.41
CA TYR A 76 3.08 -9.34 13.54
C TYR A 76 2.92 -7.82 13.68
N LEU A 77 1.71 -7.37 14.06
CA LEU A 77 1.41 -5.96 14.31
C LEU A 77 1.57 -5.64 15.80
N SER A 78 2.69 -5.04 16.18
CA SER A 78 2.89 -4.48 17.51
C SER A 78 3.17 -2.98 17.40
N ALA A 79 3.03 -2.25 18.50
CA ALA A 79 3.40 -0.84 18.55
C ALA A 79 4.85 -0.60 18.12
N GLU A 80 5.75 -1.53 18.47
CA GLU A 80 7.16 -1.48 18.08
C GLU A 80 7.35 -1.74 16.58
N ALA A 81 6.66 -2.75 16.02
CA ALA A 81 6.74 -3.07 14.59
C ALA A 81 6.19 -1.95 13.70
N LEU A 82 5.18 -1.23 14.18
CA LEU A 82 4.54 -0.11 13.51
C LEU A 82 5.26 1.23 13.75
N ALA A 83 6.19 1.29 14.70
CA ALA A 83 6.92 2.53 14.98
C ALA A 83 7.72 3.02 13.78
N GLY A 84 7.57 4.33 13.46
CA GLY A 84 8.24 4.96 12.33
C GLY A 84 7.68 4.59 10.95
N LEU A 85 6.50 3.96 10.89
CA LEU A 85 5.74 3.76 9.67
C LEU A 85 4.60 4.77 9.60
N ASP A 86 4.50 5.46 8.48
CA ASP A 86 3.34 6.29 8.12
C ASP A 86 2.34 5.50 7.27
N TYR A 87 2.82 4.45 6.58
CA TYR A 87 2.07 3.67 5.60
C TYR A 87 2.11 2.18 5.92
N LEU A 88 0.94 1.53 5.83
CA LEU A 88 0.78 0.09 6.02
C LEU A 88 -0.12 -0.48 4.92
N LEU A 89 0.32 -1.56 4.29
CA LEU A 89 -0.48 -2.36 3.38
C LEU A 89 -0.72 -3.74 3.99
N LEU A 90 -1.99 -4.10 4.16
CA LEU A 90 -2.41 -5.43 4.57
C LEU A 90 -3.05 -6.17 3.39
N ALA A 91 -2.41 -7.25 2.94
CA ALA A 91 -2.82 -8.04 1.77
C ALA A 91 -3.43 -9.38 2.22
N GLN A 92 -4.75 -9.42 2.39
CA GLN A 92 -5.46 -10.61 2.90
C GLN A 92 -4.80 -11.14 4.19
N PRO A 93 -4.72 -10.35 5.26
CA PRO A 93 -4.04 -10.78 6.47
C PRO A 93 -4.79 -11.94 7.14
N ARG A 94 -4.04 -12.79 7.84
CA ARG A 94 -4.64 -13.74 8.77
C ARG A 94 -5.49 -13.04 9.84
N ALA A 95 -6.25 -13.79 10.60
CA ALA A 95 -6.92 -13.27 11.79
C ALA A 95 -5.89 -12.54 12.69
N LEU A 96 -6.22 -11.32 13.08
CA LEU A 96 -5.42 -10.53 14.01
C LEU A 96 -5.72 -10.93 15.46
N SER A 97 -4.69 -11.04 16.29
CA SER A 97 -4.87 -11.21 17.73
C SER A 97 -5.52 -9.97 18.36
N GLY A 98 -5.98 -10.09 19.61
CA GLY A 98 -6.50 -8.93 20.34
C GLY A 98 -5.48 -7.79 20.47
N GLU A 99 -4.21 -8.13 20.71
CA GLU A 99 -3.11 -7.17 20.80
C GLU A 99 -2.82 -6.50 19.47
N GLU A 100 -2.84 -7.25 18.35
CA GLU A 100 -2.66 -6.71 17.01
C GLU A 100 -3.80 -5.76 16.62
N ASN A 101 -5.05 -6.09 16.96
CA ASN A 101 -6.19 -5.20 16.71
C ASN A 101 -6.02 -3.87 17.47
N VAL A 102 -5.59 -3.91 18.73
CA VAL A 102 -5.34 -2.71 19.55
C VAL A 102 -4.17 -1.90 18.99
N ALA A 103 -3.07 -2.56 18.60
CA ALA A 103 -1.90 -1.89 18.04
C ALA A 103 -2.23 -1.22 16.70
N LEU A 104 -2.98 -1.91 15.82
CA LEU A 104 -3.41 -1.39 14.53
C LEU A 104 -4.35 -0.18 14.70
N ASP A 105 -5.37 -0.28 15.56
CA ASP A 105 -6.29 0.84 15.82
C ASP A 105 -5.54 2.04 16.39
N GLY A 106 -4.68 1.82 17.38
CA GLY A 106 -3.87 2.88 17.98
C GLY A 106 -2.95 3.56 16.98
N TRP A 107 -2.32 2.79 16.09
CA TRP A 107 -1.44 3.31 15.06
C TRP A 107 -2.21 4.16 14.03
N VAL A 108 -3.37 3.68 13.53
CA VAL A 108 -4.20 4.46 12.62
C VAL A 108 -4.68 5.74 13.30
N ARG A 109 -5.18 5.66 14.56
CA ARG A 109 -5.64 6.86 15.30
C ARG A 109 -4.55 7.90 15.51
N ALA A 110 -3.30 7.47 15.57
CA ALA A 110 -2.14 8.36 15.71
C ALA A 110 -1.70 9.02 14.39
N GLY A 111 -2.34 8.71 13.26
CA GLY A 111 -2.03 9.32 11.95
C GLY A 111 -1.61 8.33 10.88
N GLY A 112 -1.51 7.05 11.20
CA GLY A 112 -1.15 6.00 10.23
C GLY A 112 -2.18 5.88 9.10
N GLN A 113 -1.70 5.58 7.90
CA GLN A 113 -2.50 5.42 6.71
C GLN A 113 -2.46 3.95 6.26
N LEU A 114 -3.64 3.32 6.23
CA LEU A 114 -3.81 1.90 5.91
C LEU A 114 -4.42 1.71 4.53
N LEU A 115 -3.84 0.81 3.75
CA LEU A 115 -4.49 0.14 2.62
C LEU A 115 -4.68 -1.33 2.97
N LEU A 116 -5.92 -1.80 2.96
CA LEU A 116 -6.30 -3.16 3.32
C LEU A 116 -7.07 -3.82 2.19
N PHE A 117 -6.60 -4.97 1.75
CA PHE A 117 -7.33 -5.90 0.89
C PHE A 117 -7.89 -7.02 1.79
N ALA A 118 -9.21 -7.11 1.86
CA ALA A 118 -9.93 -8.03 2.73
C ALA A 118 -10.97 -8.78 1.91
N ASP A 119 -10.64 -9.98 1.45
CA ASP A 119 -11.48 -10.75 0.54
C ASP A 119 -12.30 -11.78 1.31
N PRO A 120 -13.65 -11.76 1.20
CA PRO A 120 -14.51 -12.75 1.85
C PRO A 120 -14.56 -14.10 1.10
N MET A 121 -14.12 -14.13 -0.17
CA MET A 121 -14.16 -15.32 -1.02
C MET A 121 -13.02 -15.25 -2.03
N MET A 122 -11.79 -15.49 -1.58
CA MET A 122 -10.62 -15.38 -2.43
C MET A 122 -10.66 -16.40 -3.58
N THR A 123 -10.60 -15.89 -4.79
CA THR A 123 -10.72 -16.69 -6.02
C THR A 123 -9.37 -16.93 -6.68
N GLY A 124 -8.32 -16.27 -6.20
CA GLY A 124 -6.96 -16.36 -6.72
C GLY A 124 -6.42 -17.79 -6.67
N HIS A 125 -5.72 -18.19 -7.73
CA HIS A 125 -5.05 -19.47 -7.78
C HIS A 125 -3.73 -19.41 -6.99
N SER A 126 -3.47 -20.48 -6.21
CA SER A 126 -2.18 -20.73 -5.59
C SER A 126 -1.67 -22.10 -6.03
N ARG A 127 -0.37 -22.23 -6.20
CA ARG A 127 0.26 -23.53 -6.48
C ARG A 127 0.16 -24.50 -5.28
N PHE A 128 -0.14 -24.00 -4.10
CA PHE A 128 -0.31 -24.79 -2.89
C PHE A 128 -1.74 -25.33 -2.77
N SER A 129 -1.84 -26.56 -2.30
CA SER A 129 -3.14 -27.22 -2.08
C SER A 129 -3.95 -26.53 -1.00
N ILE A 130 -5.27 -26.70 -1.03
CA ILE A 130 -6.17 -26.27 0.04
C ILE A 130 -5.72 -26.87 1.38
N GLY A 131 -5.60 -25.99 2.40
CA GLY A 131 -5.12 -26.37 3.72
C GLY A 131 -3.60 -26.28 3.92
N ASP A 132 -2.82 -26.00 2.88
CA ASP A 132 -1.40 -25.68 3.04
C ASP A 132 -1.25 -24.28 3.68
N ARG A 133 -0.39 -24.18 4.68
CA ARG A 133 -0.18 -22.93 5.45
C ARG A 133 0.45 -21.79 4.63
N ARG A 134 1.05 -22.11 3.48
CA ARG A 134 1.65 -21.15 2.55
C ARG A 134 0.63 -20.55 1.60
N ARG A 135 -0.55 -21.20 1.48
CA ARG A 135 -1.63 -20.70 0.65
C ARG A 135 -2.22 -19.43 1.28
N PRO A 136 -2.54 -18.38 0.49
CA PRO A 136 -3.33 -17.25 0.97
C PRO A 136 -4.62 -17.71 1.65
N MET A 137 -5.06 -16.96 2.65
CA MET A 137 -6.33 -17.23 3.33
C MET A 137 -7.49 -17.08 2.37
N ASP A 138 -8.31 -18.13 2.23
CA ASP A 138 -9.47 -18.12 1.34
C ASP A 138 -10.57 -17.15 1.80
N VAL A 139 -10.59 -16.81 3.10
CA VAL A 139 -11.61 -15.94 3.71
C VAL A 139 -10.94 -14.99 4.70
N THR A 140 -11.27 -13.72 4.64
CA THR A 140 -10.80 -12.75 5.63
C THR A 140 -11.50 -12.93 6.99
N LEU A 141 -10.76 -12.75 8.08
CA LEU A 141 -11.23 -12.90 9.47
C LEU A 141 -10.97 -11.61 10.28
N LEU A 142 -11.42 -10.47 9.76
CA LEU A 142 -11.14 -9.14 10.32
C LEU A 142 -12.35 -8.48 10.98
N SER A 143 -13.41 -9.24 11.27
CA SER A 143 -14.63 -8.70 11.87
C SER A 143 -14.39 -7.85 13.14
N PRO A 144 -13.45 -8.17 14.05
CA PRO A 144 -13.25 -7.34 15.23
C PRO A 144 -12.84 -5.90 14.91
N ILE A 145 -11.82 -5.71 14.07
CA ILE A 145 -11.34 -4.37 13.73
C ILE A 145 -12.33 -3.62 12.82
N LEU A 146 -12.95 -4.31 11.85
CA LEU A 146 -13.94 -3.71 10.97
C LEU A 146 -15.14 -3.20 11.77
N ARG A 147 -15.69 -4.00 12.70
CA ARG A 147 -16.79 -3.57 13.58
C ARG A 147 -16.40 -2.40 14.48
N HIS A 148 -15.17 -2.43 14.99
CA HIS A 148 -14.65 -1.30 15.80
C HIS A 148 -14.60 0.00 15.00
N TRP A 149 -14.40 -0.08 13.69
CA TRP A 149 -14.45 1.07 12.76
C TRP A 149 -15.85 1.33 12.16
N GLY A 150 -16.87 0.65 12.67
CA GLY A 150 -18.27 0.86 12.26
C GLY A 150 -18.68 0.14 11.00
N LEU A 151 -17.94 -0.89 10.57
CA LEU A 151 -18.20 -1.67 9.35
C LEU A 151 -18.46 -3.15 9.67
N ALA A 152 -19.42 -3.75 8.98
CA ALA A 152 -19.48 -5.20 8.76
C ALA A 152 -19.15 -5.48 7.31
N MET A 153 -18.59 -6.65 7.04
CA MET A 153 -18.38 -7.13 5.67
C MET A 153 -19.26 -8.36 5.47
N GLU A 154 -19.97 -8.36 4.34
CA GLU A 154 -20.87 -9.43 3.93
C GLU A 154 -20.43 -9.97 2.58
N PHE A 155 -20.57 -11.29 2.38
CA PHE A 155 -20.46 -11.88 1.06
C PHE A 155 -21.83 -11.81 0.36
N VAL A 156 -21.84 -11.47 -0.93
CA VAL A 156 -23.06 -11.40 -1.74
C VAL A 156 -23.18 -12.67 -2.56
N GLU A 157 -24.08 -13.57 -2.19
CA GLU A 157 -24.23 -14.90 -2.81
C GLU A 157 -24.68 -14.80 -4.28
N ASP A 158 -25.61 -13.90 -4.60
CA ASP A 158 -26.23 -13.77 -5.92
C ASP A 158 -25.47 -12.80 -6.85
N GLN A 159 -24.15 -12.85 -6.84
CA GLN A 159 -23.33 -12.02 -7.74
C GLN A 159 -22.73 -12.83 -8.90
N PRO A 160 -22.48 -12.23 -10.07
CA PRO A 160 -21.85 -12.91 -11.19
C PRO A 160 -20.45 -13.41 -10.84
N VAL A 161 -20.17 -14.67 -11.17
CA VAL A 161 -18.84 -15.27 -11.05
C VAL A 161 -17.93 -14.76 -12.17
N GLY A 162 -16.67 -14.57 -11.87
CA GLY A 162 -15.63 -14.16 -12.82
C GLY A 162 -15.20 -12.72 -12.67
N MET A 163 -14.07 -12.40 -13.31
CA MET A 163 -13.46 -11.08 -13.25
C MET A 163 -14.38 -10.01 -13.81
N ARG A 164 -14.60 -8.95 -13.06
CA ARG A 164 -15.33 -7.76 -13.50
C ARG A 164 -14.63 -6.50 -13.01
N ARG A 165 -15.04 -5.35 -13.50
CA ARG A 165 -14.42 -4.07 -13.16
C ARG A 165 -15.45 -3.16 -12.53
N LEU A 166 -15.12 -2.62 -11.35
CA LEU A 166 -15.93 -1.63 -10.65
C LEU A 166 -15.27 -0.25 -10.75
N ASP A 167 -16.09 0.80 -10.74
CA ASP A 167 -15.59 2.15 -10.50
C ASP A 167 -15.46 2.36 -8.99
N ALA A 168 -14.25 2.58 -8.53
CA ALA A 168 -13.90 2.82 -7.15
C ALA A 168 -13.29 4.22 -7.02
N ALA A 169 -14.11 5.22 -6.75
CA ALA A 169 -13.67 6.61 -6.61
C ALA A 169 -12.91 7.15 -7.85
N GLY A 170 -13.40 6.83 -9.05
CA GLY A 170 -12.79 7.20 -10.33
C GLY A 170 -11.64 6.28 -10.77
N LEU A 171 -11.44 5.16 -10.10
CA LEU A 171 -10.50 4.12 -10.47
C LEU A 171 -11.25 2.91 -11.02
N THR A 172 -10.80 2.38 -12.15
CA THR A 172 -11.27 1.07 -12.63
C THR A 172 -10.54 -0.02 -11.86
N VAL A 173 -11.26 -0.75 -11.00
CA VAL A 173 -10.71 -1.78 -10.11
C VAL A 173 -11.22 -3.15 -10.55
N PRO A 174 -10.33 -4.09 -10.92
CA PRO A 174 -10.73 -5.47 -11.17
C PRO A 174 -11.10 -6.15 -9.85
N VAL A 175 -12.21 -6.90 -9.86
CA VAL A 175 -12.74 -7.64 -8.72
C VAL A 175 -13.28 -8.98 -9.17
N ASN A 176 -13.30 -9.97 -8.26
CA ASN A 176 -13.89 -11.27 -8.51
C ASN A 176 -14.59 -11.80 -7.25
N LEU A 177 -15.90 -11.78 -7.25
CA LEU A 177 -16.75 -12.10 -6.09
C LEU A 177 -16.50 -11.20 -4.87
N PRO A 178 -16.44 -9.87 -5.03
CA PRO A 178 -16.15 -8.97 -3.93
C PRO A 178 -17.17 -9.06 -2.82
N GLY A 179 -16.74 -8.76 -1.61
CA GLY A 179 -17.62 -8.47 -0.49
C GLY A 179 -18.29 -7.12 -0.60
N ARG A 180 -19.20 -6.89 0.34
CA ARG A 180 -19.89 -5.61 0.52
C ARG A 180 -19.74 -5.15 1.96
N PHE A 181 -19.35 -3.88 2.14
CA PHE A 181 -19.37 -3.24 3.46
C PHE A 181 -20.77 -2.72 3.80
N VAL A 182 -21.18 -2.96 5.04
CA VAL A 182 -22.42 -2.45 5.63
C VAL A 182 -22.05 -1.67 6.87
N PRO A 183 -22.51 -0.40 7.01
CA PRO A 183 -22.35 0.35 8.25
C PRO A 183 -23.11 -0.35 9.39
N VAL A 184 -22.44 -0.58 10.53
CA VAL A 184 -23.05 -1.23 11.70
C VAL A 184 -23.37 -0.25 12.81
N GLU A 185 -22.75 0.95 12.81
CA GLU A 185 -23.03 2.04 13.72
C GLU A 185 -22.86 3.40 13.02
N LEU A 186 -23.56 4.41 13.54
CA LEU A 186 -23.62 5.73 12.93
C LEU A 186 -22.38 6.60 13.17
N GLU A 187 -21.45 6.15 14.01
CA GLU A 187 -20.26 6.94 14.40
C GLU A 187 -19.02 6.68 13.53
N GLY A 188 -19.05 5.70 12.65
CA GLY A 188 -17.95 5.45 11.73
C GLY A 188 -17.91 6.48 10.61
N ALA A 189 -16.89 7.34 10.57
CA ALA A 189 -16.69 8.28 9.46
C ALA A 189 -16.18 7.55 8.20
N CYS A 190 -16.87 6.47 7.78
CA CYS A 190 -16.56 5.72 6.59
C CYS A 190 -17.46 6.14 5.43
N THR A 191 -16.87 6.38 4.27
CA THR A 191 -17.56 6.54 2.99
C THR A 191 -17.42 5.28 2.16
N LEU A 192 -18.51 4.85 1.52
CA LEU A 192 -18.54 3.65 0.68
C LEU A 192 -18.59 4.02 -0.80
N ALA A 193 -17.94 3.23 -1.64
CA ALA A 193 -17.93 3.35 -3.10
C ALA A 193 -17.86 1.96 -3.74
N ALA A 194 -17.92 1.87 -5.07
CA ALA A 194 -17.80 0.62 -5.82
C ALA A 194 -18.82 -0.43 -5.33
N ASP A 195 -20.10 -0.11 -5.37
CA ASP A 195 -21.18 -0.98 -4.86
C ASP A 195 -20.95 -1.43 -3.40
N SER A 196 -20.35 -0.55 -2.61
CA SER A 196 -19.91 -0.80 -1.22
C SER A 196 -18.77 -1.80 -1.06
N ALA A 197 -18.04 -2.15 -2.13
CA ALA A 197 -16.84 -2.98 -2.04
C ALA A 197 -15.60 -2.18 -1.58
N LEU A 198 -15.63 -0.84 -1.70
CA LEU A 198 -14.57 0.03 -1.21
C LEU A 198 -15.09 0.88 -0.04
N ALA A 199 -14.39 0.84 1.08
CA ALA A 199 -14.62 1.73 2.22
C ALA A 199 -13.41 2.63 2.46
N ARG A 200 -13.66 3.90 2.81
CA ARG A 200 -12.64 4.85 3.27
C ARG A 200 -13.10 5.42 4.60
N CYS A 201 -12.34 5.15 5.64
CA CYS A 201 -12.65 5.53 7.01
C CYS A 201 -11.65 6.57 7.52
N ALA A 202 -12.14 7.67 8.08
CA ALA A 202 -11.32 8.57 8.88
C ALA A 202 -11.32 8.08 10.33
N ILE A 203 -10.15 7.79 10.90
CA ILE A 203 -10.01 7.17 12.22
C ILE A 203 -8.98 7.96 13.02
N GLY A 204 -9.42 8.76 13.96
CA GLY A 204 -8.52 9.67 14.70
C GLY A 204 -7.85 10.66 13.76
N GLN A 205 -6.52 10.64 13.70
CA GLN A 205 -5.72 11.49 12.80
C GLN A 205 -5.35 10.79 11.49
N GLY A 206 -5.58 9.48 11.39
CA GLY A 206 -5.25 8.66 10.22
C GLY A 206 -6.46 8.20 9.43
N SER A 207 -6.23 7.21 8.58
CA SER A 207 -7.27 6.70 7.69
C SER A 207 -7.06 5.22 7.33
N ALA A 208 -8.16 4.54 7.02
CA ALA A 208 -8.13 3.21 6.42
C ALA A 208 -8.89 3.23 5.10
N THR A 209 -8.24 2.78 4.03
CA THR A 209 -8.86 2.48 2.74
C THR A 209 -8.91 0.97 2.61
N ILE A 210 -10.10 0.41 2.46
CA ILE A 210 -10.34 -1.02 2.55
C ILE A 210 -11.10 -1.47 1.31
N LEU A 211 -10.55 -2.42 0.56
CA LEU A 211 -11.20 -3.08 -0.56
C LEU A 211 -11.63 -4.49 -0.15
N ALA A 212 -12.92 -4.82 -0.31
CA ALA A 212 -13.49 -6.13 0.01
C ALA A 212 -13.24 -7.14 -1.13
N ASP A 213 -12.01 -7.20 -1.63
CA ASP A 213 -11.60 -8.08 -2.72
C ASP A 213 -10.08 -8.15 -2.81
N GLY A 214 -9.55 -9.30 -3.22
CA GLY A 214 -8.11 -9.53 -3.42
C GLY A 214 -7.65 -9.58 -4.88
N ALA A 215 -8.57 -9.58 -5.85
CA ALA A 215 -8.25 -9.81 -7.26
C ALA A 215 -7.29 -8.78 -7.87
N VAL A 216 -7.27 -7.54 -7.34
CA VAL A 216 -6.29 -6.50 -7.75
C VAL A 216 -4.84 -6.95 -7.52
N ILE A 217 -4.62 -7.78 -6.51
CA ILE A 217 -3.29 -8.27 -6.14
C ILE A 217 -3.20 -9.78 -6.25
N ASP A 218 -3.95 -10.36 -7.20
CA ASP A 218 -3.90 -11.78 -7.48
C ASP A 218 -2.50 -12.24 -7.89
N LEU A 219 -2.21 -13.52 -7.60
CA LEU A 219 -0.87 -14.08 -7.57
C LEU A 219 -0.23 -14.23 -8.93
N HIS A 220 -0.96 -14.74 -9.92
CA HIS A 220 -0.31 -15.25 -11.12
C HIS A 220 -0.64 -14.47 -12.39
N GLU A 221 -1.89 -14.13 -12.60
CA GLU A 221 -2.35 -13.48 -13.82
C GLU A 221 -3.16 -12.22 -13.46
N PRO A 222 -2.50 -11.09 -13.19
CA PRO A 222 -3.22 -9.86 -12.91
C PRO A 222 -4.05 -9.44 -14.14
N ASP A 223 -5.28 -9.00 -13.91
CA ASP A 223 -6.04 -8.29 -14.96
C ASP A 223 -5.20 -7.11 -15.48
N ASP A 224 -5.30 -6.79 -16.77
CA ASP A 224 -4.55 -5.70 -17.40
C ASP A 224 -4.73 -4.35 -16.68
N ALA A 225 -5.86 -4.15 -15.99
CA ALA A 225 -6.13 -2.97 -15.20
C ALA A 225 -5.48 -3.01 -13.79
N ALA A 226 -5.06 -4.18 -13.29
CA ALA A 226 -4.59 -4.36 -11.93
C ALA A 226 -3.37 -3.48 -11.56
N PRO A 227 -2.34 -3.32 -12.40
CA PRO A 227 -1.22 -2.44 -12.07
C PRO A 227 -1.61 -0.97 -11.94
N ALA A 228 -2.54 -0.50 -12.77
CA ALA A 228 -3.06 0.87 -12.69
C ALA A 228 -3.99 1.05 -11.47
N ALA A 229 -4.83 0.04 -11.19
CA ALA A 229 -5.72 0.02 -10.04
C ALA A 229 -4.92 0.02 -8.72
N LEU A 230 -3.89 -0.82 -8.59
CA LEU A 230 -3.04 -0.85 -7.39
C LEU A 230 -2.38 0.52 -7.14
N ARG A 231 -1.77 1.13 -8.16
CA ARG A 231 -1.20 2.49 -8.03
C ARG A 231 -2.25 3.53 -7.66
N GLY A 232 -3.45 3.40 -8.22
CA GLY A 232 -4.59 4.26 -7.90
C GLY A 232 -5.03 4.13 -6.45
N LEU A 233 -5.19 2.90 -5.96
CA LEU A 233 -5.56 2.59 -4.57
C LEU A 233 -4.50 3.05 -3.58
N VAL A 234 -3.21 2.86 -3.90
CA VAL A 234 -2.09 3.38 -3.11
C VAL A 234 -2.16 4.90 -3.00
N ARG A 235 -2.38 5.62 -4.11
CA ARG A 235 -2.56 7.09 -4.07
C ARG A 235 -3.82 7.51 -3.32
N LEU A 236 -4.90 6.74 -3.42
CA LEU A 236 -6.14 7.00 -2.71
C LEU A 236 -5.98 6.84 -1.20
N ALA A 237 -5.22 5.82 -0.78
CA ALA A 237 -4.97 5.51 0.63
C ALA A 237 -3.93 6.44 1.27
N PHE A 238 -2.84 6.73 0.56
CA PHE A 238 -1.64 7.38 1.11
C PHE A 238 -1.42 8.82 0.62
N GLY A 239 -2.30 9.31 -0.26
CA GLY A 239 -2.10 10.60 -0.91
C GLY A 239 -0.98 10.54 -1.98
N LYS A 240 -0.56 11.70 -2.46
CA LYS A 240 0.59 11.78 -3.37
C LYS A 240 1.87 11.59 -2.55
N THR A 241 2.54 10.47 -2.73
CA THR A 241 3.89 10.27 -2.22
C THR A 241 4.82 11.23 -2.96
N GLY A 242 5.29 12.27 -2.28
CA GLY A 242 6.31 13.19 -2.84
C GLY A 242 5.99 14.68 -2.87
N GLU A 243 4.78 15.14 -2.53
CA GLU A 243 4.55 16.54 -2.20
C GLU A 243 4.71 16.73 -0.68
N SER A 244 5.97 16.89 -0.26
CA SER A 244 6.30 17.47 1.03
C SER A 244 5.55 18.79 1.18
N ALA A 245 4.75 18.91 2.24
CA ALA A 245 4.10 20.14 2.62
C ALA A 245 5.15 21.26 2.78
N GLY A 246 5.33 22.01 1.72
CA GLY A 246 6.02 23.28 1.71
C GLY A 246 4.97 24.39 1.76
N GLN A 247 4.59 24.79 2.95
CA GLN A 247 4.06 26.11 3.26
C GLN A 247 4.57 26.53 4.63
#